data_3ce7fa830cc1033da1f495c75aaa2bf8
#
_entry.id   3ce7fa830cc1033da1f495c75aaa2bf8
#
_cell.length_a   1.000
_cell.length_b   1.000
_cell.length_c   1.000
_cell.angle_alpha   90.00
_cell.angle_beta   90.00
_cell.angle_gamma   90.00
#
_symmetry.space_group_name_H-M   'P 1'
#
loop_
_entity.id
_entity.type
_entity.pdbx_description
1 polymer ?
#
loop_
_entity_poly.entity_id
_entity_poly.type
_entity_poly.pdbx_seq_one_letter_code
_entity_poly.pdbx_strand_id
1 'polypeptide(L)'
;MNVLDLFSGIGGFALAGDMLGGFTTKQFVEIDPYCRQVLKKNFPDVPIHDDITTYDTSFRFGEFDLITAGFPCQDLSIAGRQAGLESGTRSALFYEVIRIARQVRPRFILFENVRNLLSHQDGETFQEVLFQIAKAGYNAEWGVVSAADVGACHKRERMWIIAYANDPRYHRPSKRQVDAQRQEAMQQRKIPQLEPTRQADTTHANSERLQGQWGQYELREGSQKIPIGWRPQPHTLDPDWRGYESQPTLCRGDAGLSNRVARLKALGNTICPQTATIPLGRIKELDVLLQHN
;
A
#
# COMPACT_ATOMS: atom_id res chain seq x y z
N MET A 1 12.32 -9.88 -1.81
CA MET A 1 11.22 -9.65 -0.86
C MET A 1 9.96 -10.31 -1.37
N ASN A 2 9.24 -11.06 -0.52
CA ASN A 2 7.93 -11.61 -0.84
C ASN A 2 6.86 -10.53 -0.64
N VAL A 3 6.00 -10.31 -1.64
CA VAL A 3 5.02 -9.23 -1.66
C VAL A 3 3.60 -9.78 -1.58
N LEU A 4 2.79 -9.18 -0.70
CA LEU A 4 1.32 -9.27 -0.70
C LEU A 4 0.78 -7.97 -1.30
N ASP A 5 0.12 -8.07 -2.45
CA ASP A 5 -0.41 -6.91 -3.17
C ASP A 5 -1.92 -6.78 -2.96
N LEU A 6 -2.33 -5.75 -2.23
CA LEU A 6 -3.71 -5.45 -1.88
C LEU A 6 -4.27 -4.34 -2.80
N PHE A 7 -5.51 -4.47 -3.23
CA PHE A 7 -6.12 -3.61 -4.25
C PHE A 7 -5.32 -3.62 -5.55
N SER A 8 -4.93 -4.82 -5.96
CA SER A 8 -3.89 -5.07 -6.96
C SER A 8 -4.19 -4.45 -8.34
N GLY A 9 -5.47 -4.12 -8.63
CA GLY A 9 -5.86 -3.65 -9.94
C GLY A 9 -5.44 -4.61 -11.03
N ILE A 10 -4.72 -4.12 -12.02
CA ILE A 10 -4.16 -4.94 -13.11
C ILE A 10 -2.69 -5.35 -12.88
N GLY A 11 -2.17 -5.20 -11.64
CA GLY A 11 -0.83 -5.67 -11.28
C GLY A 11 0.28 -4.62 -11.43
N GLY A 12 -0.05 -3.34 -11.24
CA GLY A 12 0.93 -2.25 -11.42
C GLY A 12 2.11 -2.33 -10.44
N PHE A 13 1.89 -2.71 -9.18
CA PHE A 13 2.97 -2.92 -8.21
C PHE A 13 3.83 -4.14 -8.56
N ALA A 14 3.20 -5.25 -8.97
CA ALA A 14 3.92 -6.44 -9.38
C ALA A 14 4.85 -6.14 -10.56
N LEU A 15 4.34 -5.43 -11.58
CA LEU A 15 5.15 -5.01 -12.72
C LEU A 15 6.30 -4.09 -12.31
N ALA A 16 6.08 -3.14 -11.40
CA ALA A 16 7.13 -2.28 -10.86
C ALA A 16 8.20 -3.09 -10.11
N GLY A 17 7.78 -4.10 -9.34
CA GLY A 17 8.67 -5.02 -8.64
C GLY A 17 9.54 -5.84 -9.60
N ASP A 18 8.95 -6.33 -10.70
CA ASP A 18 9.66 -7.06 -11.75
C ASP A 18 10.68 -6.15 -12.47
N MET A 19 10.29 -4.90 -12.81
CA MET A 19 11.18 -3.92 -13.45
C MET A 19 12.41 -3.60 -12.59
N LEU A 20 12.22 -3.44 -11.28
CA LEU A 20 13.29 -3.11 -10.35
C LEU A 20 14.10 -4.33 -9.90
N GLY A 21 13.49 -5.50 -9.94
CA GLY A 21 14.05 -6.75 -9.42
C GLY A 21 14.10 -6.82 -7.88
N GLY A 22 14.18 -8.03 -7.35
CA GLY A 22 14.26 -8.28 -5.91
C GLY A 22 12.92 -8.32 -5.17
N PHE A 23 11.80 -8.18 -5.87
CA PHE A 23 10.45 -8.34 -5.35
C PHE A 23 9.75 -9.50 -6.06
N THR A 24 9.02 -10.30 -5.32
CA THR A 24 8.25 -11.42 -5.86
C THR A 24 6.85 -11.37 -5.28
N THR A 25 5.87 -11.05 -6.11
CA THR A 25 4.46 -11.06 -5.66
C THR A 25 4.02 -12.51 -5.43
N LYS A 26 3.55 -12.77 -4.22
CA LYS A 26 3.11 -14.10 -3.78
C LYS A 26 1.60 -14.23 -3.68
N GLN A 27 0.90 -13.10 -3.60
CA GLN A 27 -0.55 -13.07 -3.45
C GLN A 27 -1.10 -11.74 -3.97
N PHE A 28 -2.20 -11.81 -4.70
CA PHE A 28 -3.05 -10.67 -5.05
C PHE A 28 -4.35 -10.70 -4.25
N VAL A 29 -4.85 -9.49 -3.93
CA VAL A 29 -6.21 -9.29 -3.42
C VAL A 29 -6.88 -8.21 -4.24
N GLU A 30 -7.92 -8.57 -5.03
CA GLU A 30 -8.56 -7.66 -5.97
C GLU A 30 -10.05 -8.01 -6.17
N ILE A 31 -10.93 -7.04 -5.93
CA ILE A 31 -12.37 -7.25 -5.98
C ILE A 31 -12.96 -7.17 -7.40
N ASP A 32 -12.34 -6.37 -8.30
CA ASP A 32 -12.87 -6.17 -9.65
C ASP A 32 -12.64 -7.42 -10.53
N PRO A 33 -13.70 -8.07 -11.02
CA PRO A 33 -13.57 -9.30 -11.82
C PRO A 33 -12.75 -9.12 -13.09
N TYR A 34 -12.82 -7.94 -13.72
CA TYR A 34 -12.03 -7.65 -14.92
C TYR A 34 -10.53 -7.56 -14.59
N CYS A 35 -10.19 -6.86 -13.51
CA CYS A 35 -8.81 -6.78 -13.03
C CYS A 35 -8.26 -8.16 -12.69
N ARG A 36 -9.04 -9.03 -12.03
CA ARG A 36 -8.65 -10.42 -11.75
C ARG A 36 -8.37 -11.24 -13.01
N GLN A 37 -9.14 -11.04 -14.08
CA GLN A 37 -8.87 -11.70 -15.36
C GLN A 37 -7.55 -11.24 -15.97
N VAL A 38 -7.22 -9.93 -15.88
CA VAL A 38 -5.94 -9.39 -16.34
C VAL A 38 -4.79 -9.93 -15.51
N LEU A 39 -4.92 -9.97 -14.17
CA LEU A 39 -3.94 -10.54 -13.26
C LEU A 39 -3.67 -12.02 -13.58
N LYS A 40 -4.73 -12.82 -13.73
CA LYS A 40 -4.61 -14.25 -14.04
C LYS A 40 -3.92 -14.51 -15.37
N LYS A 41 -4.12 -13.62 -16.35
CA LYS A 41 -3.45 -13.71 -17.66
C LYS A 41 -1.96 -13.39 -17.59
N ASN A 42 -1.60 -12.34 -16.84
CA ASN A 42 -0.23 -11.82 -16.81
C ASN A 42 0.64 -12.45 -15.71
N PHE A 43 0.02 -12.94 -14.63
CA PHE A 43 0.66 -13.55 -13.47
C PHE A 43 -0.03 -14.89 -13.12
N PRO A 44 0.01 -15.90 -14.01
CA PRO A 44 -0.79 -17.11 -13.90
C PRO A 44 -0.48 -17.93 -12.64
N ASP A 45 0.74 -17.84 -12.13
CA ASP A 45 1.22 -18.62 -10.98
C ASP A 45 0.97 -17.95 -9.63
N VAL A 46 0.45 -16.70 -9.63
CA VAL A 46 0.18 -15.97 -8.39
C VAL A 46 -1.29 -16.12 -8.01
N PRO A 47 -1.61 -16.63 -6.81
CA PRO A 47 -2.98 -16.78 -6.35
C PRO A 47 -3.65 -15.41 -6.18
N ILE A 48 -4.97 -15.37 -6.44
CA ILE A 48 -5.79 -14.16 -6.34
C ILE A 48 -6.93 -14.44 -5.35
N HIS A 49 -7.08 -13.58 -4.35
CA HIS A 49 -8.25 -13.53 -3.48
C HIS A 49 -9.16 -12.36 -3.90
N ASP A 50 -10.47 -12.51 -3.78
CA ASP A 50 -11.43 -11.57 -4.36
C ASP A 50 -11.87 -10.45 -3.44
N ASP A 51 -11.82 -10.62 -2.11
CA ASP A 51 -12.29 -9.60 -1.17
C ASP A 51 -11.35 -9.47 0.04
N ILE A 52 -10.81 -8.26 0.25
CA ILE A 52 -9.92 -7.97 1.36
C ILE A 52 -10.58 -8.20 2.73
N THR A 53 -11.89 -8.01 2.84
CA THR A 53 -12.63 -8.17 4.09
C THR A 53 -12.73 -9.62 4.54
N THR A 54 -12.71 -10.55 3.58
CA THR A 54 -12.74 -12.00 3.83
C THR A 54 -11.36 -12.65 3.78
N TYR A 55 -10.32 -11.88 3.44
CA TYR A 55 -8.97 -12.40 3.33
C TYR A 55 -8.39 -12.73 4.71
N ASP A 56 -8.32 -14.03 5.00
CA ASP A 56 -7.80 -14.56 6.27
C ASP A 56 -6.27 -14.67 6.22
N THR A 57 -5.62 -13.93 7.08
CA THR A 57 -4.16 -13.90 7.22
C THR A 57 -3.66 -14.46 8.55
N SER A 58 -4.54 -15.06 9.36
CA SER A 58 -4.23 -15.55 10.72
C SER A 58 -3.06 -16.53 10.77
N PHE A 59 -2.79 -17.24 9.68
CA PHE A 59 -1.71 -18.24 9.57
C PHE A 59 -0.56 -17.82 8.67
N ARG A 60 -0.54 -16.57 8.21
CA ARG A 60 0.43 -16.06 7.22
C ARG A 60 1.50 -15.15 7.84
N PHE A 61 1.71 -15.24 9.15
CA PHE A 61 2.73 -14.50 9.85
C PHE A 61 4.13 -14.78 9.26
N GLY A 62 4.87 -13.71 8.94
CA GLY A 62 6.22 -13.78 8.39
C GLY A 62 6.33 -14.36 6.96
N GLU A 63 5.20 -14.56 6.27
CA GLU A 63 5.20 -15.07 4.90
C GLU A 63 5.58 -13.98 3.89
N PHE A 64 5.22 -12.72 4.20
CA PHE A 64 5.46 -11.56 3.34
C PHE A 64 6.41 -10.58 3.99
N ASP A 65 7.36 -10.07 3.22
CA ASP A 65 8.28 -9.00 3.63
C ASP A 65 7.67 -7.61 3.43
N LEU A 66 6.82 -7.48 2.40
CA LEU A 66 6.20 -6.21 1.97
C LEU A 66 4.71 -6.41 1.70
N ILE A 67 3.90 -5.47 2.17
CA ILE A 67 2.53 -5.25 1.68
C ILE A 67 2.53 -4.03 0.78
N THR A 68 1.93 -4.12 -0.41
CA THR A 68 1.60 -2.97 -1.26
C THR A 68 0.10 -2.73 -1.24
N ALA A 69 -0.34 -1.46 -1.19
CA ALA A 69 -1.76 -1.13 -1.11
C ALA A 69 -2.09 0.23 -1.73
N GLY A 70 -2.78 0.22 -2.87
CA GLY A 70 -3.41 1.40 -3.47
C GLY A 70 -4.86 1.52 -3.01
N PHE A 71 -5.08 1.93 -1.77
CA PHE A 71 -6.42 1.94 -1.17
C PHE A 71 -7.26 3.14 -1.64
N PRO A 72 -8.62 3.01 -1.76
CA PRO A 72 -9.48 4.12 -2.15
C PRO A 72 -9.52 5.21 -1.07
N CYS A 73 -9.36 6.49 -1.51
CA CYS A 73 -9.29 7.67 -0.63
C CYS A 73 -10.66 8.17 -0.17
N GLN A 74 -11.76 7.69 -0.74
CA GLN A 74 -13.10 8.20 -0.44
C GLN A 74 -13.50 7.76 0.97
N ASP A 75 -13.83 8.73 1.84
CA ASP A 75 -14.44 8.55 3.16
C ASP A 75 -13.54 8.08 4.33
N LEU A 76 -12.24 8.38 4.35
CA LEU A 76 -11.48 8.41 5.59
C LEU A 76 -11.95 9.60 6.45
N SER A 77 -13.26 9.71 6.74
CA SER A 77 -13.80 10.78 7.57
C SER A 77 -13.69 10.39 9.04
N ILE A 78 -13.52 11.41 9.91
CA ILE A 78 -13.54 11.30 11.37
C ILE A 78 -14.87 10.69 11.89
N ALA A 79 -15.94 10.74 11.09
CA ALA A 79 -17.20 10.08 11.37
C ALA A 79 -17.06 8.56 11.57
N GLY A 80 -16.04 7.91 11.00
CA GLY A 80 -15.70 6.52 11.29
C GLY A 80 -15.20 6.27 12.72
N ARG A 81 -14.78 7.31 13.45
CA ARG A 81 -14.38 7.19 14.86
C ARG A 81 -15.56 6.95 15.81
N GLN A 82 -16.75 7.43 15.48
CA GLN A 82 -17.92 7.37 16.37
C GLN A 82 -18.92 6.27 16.00
N ALA A 83 -18.97 5.85 14.75
CA ALA A 83 -19.79 4.74 14.29
C ALA A 83 -18.92 3.49 14.29
N GLY A 84 -18.73 2.83 15.41
CA GLY A 84 -17.97 1.58 15.52
C GLY A 84 -18.23 0.68 14.32
N LEU A 85 -17.15 0.37 13.56
CA LEU A 85 -17.06 -0.67 12.51
C LEU A 85 -18.40 -1.09 11.85
N GLU A 86 -19.19 -0.15 11.38
CA GLU A 86 -20.27 -0.50 10.48
C GLU A 86 -19.64 -0.92 9.14
N SER A 87 -19.63 -2.24 8.94
CA SER A 87 -19.24 -2.90 7.74
C SER A 87 -19.99 -2.31 6.55
N GLY A 88 -19.31 -1.55 5.69
CA GLY A 88 -19.90 -1.03 4.46
C GLY A 88 -19.37 0.30 3.95
N THR A 89 -18.60 1.05 4.72
CA THR A 89 -18.01 2.30 4.25
C THR A 89 -16.63 2.02 3.60
N ARG A 90 -16.31 2.75 2.52
CA ARG A 90 -15.01 2.63 1.82
C ARG A 90 -13.82 3.00 2.70
N SER A 91 -14.03 3.75 3.77
CA SER A 91 -13.08 4.01 4.86
C SER A 91 -12.61 2.75 5.57
N ALA A 92 -13.48 1.75 5.68
CA ALA A 92 -13.15 0.46 6.30
C ALA A 92 -11.99 -0.24 5.60
N LEU A 93 -11.76 0.00 4.30
CA LEU A 93 -10.75 -0.69 3.50
C LEU A 93 -9.31 -0.35 3.91
N PHE A 94 -9.03 0.88 4.34
CA PHE A 94 -7.71 1.21 4.91
C PHE A 94 -7.47 0.46 6.22
N TYR A 95 -8.49 0.35 7.08
CA TYR A 95 -8.37 -0.40 8.34
C TYR A 95 -8.20 -1.90 8.10
N GLU A 96 -8.71 -2.44 6.99
CA GLU A 96 -8.44 -3.80 6.58
C GLU A 96 -6.94 -4.01 6.25
N VAL A 97 -6.29 -3.04 5.58
CA VAL A 97 -4.84 -3.10 5.38
C VAL A 97 -4.11 -3.14 6.73
N ILE A 98 -4.50 -2.29 7.68
CA ILE A 98 -3.91 -2.25 9.03
C ILE A 98 -4.19 -3.56 9.79
N ARG A 99 -5.39 -4.15 9.67
CA ARG A 99 -5.71 -5.47 10.23
C ARG A 99 -4.77 -6.55 9.69
N ILE A 100 -4.63 -6.62 8.37
CA ILE A 100 -3.76 -7.57 7.69
C ILE A 100 -2.30 -7.34 8.12
N ALA A 101 -1.83 -6.09 8.16
CA ALA A 101 -0.47 -5.75 8.57
C ALA A 101 -0.16 -6.23 10.01
N ARG A 102 -1.12 -6.10 10.93
CA ARG A 102 -0.96 -6.60 12.31
C ARG A 102 -0.87 -8.13 12.40
N GLN A 103 -1.55 -8.84 11.50
CA GLN A 103 -1.55 -10.30 11.46
C GLN A 103 -0.32 -10.86 10.74
N VAL A 104 0.00 -10.30 9.58
CA VAL A 104 1.14 -10.73 8.73
C VAL A 104 2.47 -10.26 9.28
N ARG A 105 2.51 -9.06 9.88
CA ARG A 105 3.70 -8.36 10.38
C ARG A 105 4.80 -8.26 9.32
N PRO A 106 4.53 -7.63 8.18
CA PRO A 106 5.55 -7.42 7.17
C PRO A 106 6.61 -6.44 7.69
N ARG A 107 7.79 -6.46 7.12
CA ARG A 107 8.85 -5.49 7.42
C ARG A 107 8.52 -4.11 6.88
N PHE A 108 7.85 -4.08 5.73
CA PHE A 108 7.47 -2.85 5.03
C PHE A 108 6.00 -2.87 4.59
N ILE A 109 5.41 -1.68 4.54
CA ILE A 109 4.13 -1.46 3.88
C ILE A 109 4.30 -0.27 2.96
N LEU A 110 3.95 -0.41 1.69
CA LEU A 110 3.94 0.67 0.71
C LEU A 110 2.49 1.03 0.37
N PHE A 111 2.08 2.22 0.78
CA PHE A 111 0.77 2.75 0.43
C PHE A 111 0.88 3.72 -0.75
N GLU A 112 -0.11 3.67 -1.64
CA GLU A 112 -0.31 4.67 -2.68
C GLU A 112 -1.67 5.32 -2.53
N ASN A 113 -1.74 6.63 -2.79
CA ASN A 113 -3.00 7.35 -2.83
C ASN A 113 -2.90 8.61 -3.71
N VAL A 114 -4.02 9.29 -3.91
CA VAL A 114 -4.03 10.59 -4.58
C VAL A 114 -3.38 11.66 -3.70
N ARG A 115 -2.71 12.66 -4.31
CA ARG A 115 -2.08 13.77 -3.58
C ARG A 115 -3.04 14.50 -2.65
N ASN A 116 -4.33 14.57 -3.02
CA ASN A 116 -5.35 15.24 -2.22
C ASN A 116 -5.50 14.67 -0.79
N LEU A 117 -5.00 13.47 -0.51
CA LEU A 117 -4.97 12.90 0.83
C LEU A 117 -4.28 13.82 1.85
N LEU A 118 -3.26 14.58 1.42
CA LEU A 118 -2.52 15.51 2.28
C LEU A 118 -3.35 16.67 2.80
N SER A 119 -4.32 17.15 2.01
CA SER A 119 -5.13 18.32 2.33
C SER A 119 -6.60 17.98 2.60
N HIS A 120 -6.98 16.72 2.47
CA HIS A 120 -8.35 16.29 2.73
C HIS A 120 -8.73 16.54 4.18
N GLN A 121 -9.86 17.24 4.41
CA GLN A 121 -10.33 17.66 5.74
C GLN A 121 -9.21 18.39 6.53
N ASP A 122 -8.62 19.41 5.93
CA ASP A 122 -7.54 20.20 6.52
C ASP A 122 -6.34 19.38 7.05
N GLY A 123 -6.11 18.20 6.42
CA GLY A 123 -5.02 17.28 6.75
C GLY A 123 -5.35 16.23 7.82
N GLU A 124 -6.54 16.29 8.44
CA GLU A 124 -6.93 15.35 9.50
C GLU A 124 -6.96 13.89 9.00
N THR A 125 -7.41 13.68 7.76
CA THR A 125 -7.40 12.35 7.13
C THR A 125 -5.99 11.76 7.06
N PHE A 126 -5.02 12.56 6.66
CA PHE A 126 -3.63 12.11 6.59
C PHE A 126 -3.03 11.85 7.98
N GLN A 127 -3.37 12.68 8.96
CA GLN A 127 -2.96 12.48 10.35
C GLN A 127 -3.50 11.15 10.89
N GLU A 128 -4.77 10.81 10.59
CA GLU A 128 -5.35 9.53 10.99
C GLU A 128 -4.63 8.34 10.35
N VAL A 129 -4.28 8.42 9.07
CA VAL A 129 -3.47 7.40 8.39
C VAL A 129 -2.14 7.19 9.11
N LEU A 130 -1.39 8.26 9.40
CA LEU A 130 -0.12 8.19 10.11
C LEU A 130 -0.28 7.65 11.54
N PHE A 131 -1.34 8.04 12.24
CA PHE A 131 -1.63 7.55 13.58
C PHE A 131 -1.89 6.04 13.59
N GLN A 132 -2.66 5.52 12.65
CA GLN A 132 -2.93 4.08 12.56
C GLN A 132 -1.70 3.28 12.16
N ILE A 133 -0.84 3.81 11.29
CA ILE A 133 0.45 3.22 10.95
C ILE A 133 1.35 3.13 12.21
N ALA A 134 1.47 4.23 12.96
CA ALA A 134 2.24 4.26 14.20
C ALA A 134 1.67 3.31 15.26
N LYS A 135 0.33 3.27 15.42
CA LYS A 135 -0.37 2.35 16.33
C LYS A 135 -0.19 0.88 15.93
N ALA A 136 0.09 0.60 14.67
CA ALA A 136 0.40 -0.75 14.19
C ALA A 136 1.88 -1.14 14.41
N GLY A 137 2.73 -0.23 14.94
CA GLY A 137 4.13 -0.49 15.26
C GLY A 137 5.11 -0.15 14.13
N TYR A 138 4.72 0.76 13.23
CA TYR A 138 5.55 1.19 12.11
C TYR A 138 5.91 2.66 12.21
N ASN A 139 7.13 3.00 11.80
CA ASN A 139 7.50 4.35 11.40
C ASN A 139 7.06 4.57 9.95
N ALA A 140 6.99 5.84 9.53
CA ALA A 140 6.63 6.18 8.16
C ALA A 140 7.49 7.30 7.60
N GLU A 141 7.85 7.19 6.33
CA GLU A 141 8.29 8.30 5.48
C GLU A 141 7.35 8.40 4.28
N TRP A 142 7.16 9.59 3.74
CA TRP A 142 6.24 9.81 2.63
C TRP A 142 6.72 10.88 1.67
N GLY A 143 6.14 10.86 0.46
CA GLY A 143 6.44 11.84 -0.57
C GLY A 143 5.43 11.82 -1.70
N VAL A 144 5.47 12.84 -2.53
CA VAL A 144 4.66 12.93 -3.74
C VAL A 144 5.56 12.69 -4.94
N VAL A 145 5.20 11.71 -5.77
CA VAL A 145 5.87 11.41 -7.02
C VAL A 145 4.89 11.59 -8.16
N SER A 146 5.32 12.32 -9.18
CA SER A 146 4.58 12.55 -10.43
C SER A 146 5.02 11.56 -11.50
N ALA A 147 4.12 11.18 -12.39
CA ALA A 147 4.51 10.41 -13.56
C ALA A 147 5.51 11.20 -14.45
N ALA A 148 5.42 12.53 -14.46
CA ALA A 148 6.39 13.38 -15.16
C ALA A 148 7.81 13.28 -14.55
N ASP A 149 7.95 12.98 -13.26
CA ASP A 149 9.26 12.82 -12.60
C ASP A 149 10.02 11.58 -13.10
N VAL A 150 9.30 10.63 -13.71
CA VAL A 150 9.86 9.42 -14.34
C VAL A 150 9.77 9.46 -15.88
N GLY A 151 9.58 10.65 -16.46
CA GLY A 151 9.61 10.87 -17.89
C GLY A 151 8.28 10.76 -18.63
N ALA A 152 7.15 10.53 -17.96
CA ALA A 152 5.86 10.48 -18.60
C ALA A 152 5.39 11.86 -19.09
N CYS A 153 4.61 11.91 -20.17
CA CYS A 153 4.06 13.15 -20.74
C CYS A 153 2.91 13.78 -19.92
N HIS A 154 2.52 13.17 -18.80
CA HIS A 154 1.42 13.63 -17.95
C HIS A 154 1.84 13.71 -16.48
N LYS A 155 1.23 14.61 -15.72
CA LYS A 155 1.62 14.82 -14.33
C LYS A 155 1.28 13.65 -13.42
N ARG A 156 0.04 13.22 -13.31
CA ARG A 156 -0.46 12.14 -12.43
C ARG A 156 0.29 12.07 -11.08
N GLU A 157 0.21 13.10 -10.27
CA GLU A 157 0.82 13.14 -8.94
C GLU A 157 0.16 12.12 -8.00
N ARG A 158 1.00 11.33 -7.28
CA ARG A 158 0.56 10.36 -6.30
C ARG A 158 1.34 10.53 -5.01
N MET A 159 0.62 10.39 -3.93
CA MET A 159 1.16 10.29 -2.58
C MET A 159 1.61 8.85 -2.34
N TRP A 160 2.82 8.70 -1.82
CA TRP A 160 3.41 7.43 -1.45
C TRP A 160 3.80 7.47 0.02
N ILE A 161 3.48 6.41 0.77
CA ILE A 161 3.88 6.29 2.17
C ILE A 161 4.60 4.94 2.31
N ILE A 162 5.85 4.98 2.78
CA ILE A 162 6.61 3.80 3.15
C ILE A 162 6.53 3.68 4.67
N ALA A 163 5.84 2.66 5.15
CA ALA A 163 5.87 2.29 6.55
C ALA A 163 6.89 1.15 6.76
N TYR A 164 7.73 1.27 7.79
CA TYR A 164 8.75 0.28 8.12
C TYR A 164 8.71 -0.05 9.60
N ALA A 165 8.86 -1.34 9.91
CA ALA A 165 8.77 -1.83 11.27
C ALA A 165 9.92 -1.31 12.13
N ASN A 166 9.57 -0.79 13.31
CA ASN A 166 10.51 -0.24 14.28
C ASN A 166 11.20 -1.30 15.15
N ASP A 167 10.64 -2.51 15.17
CA ASP A 167 11.01 -3.58 16.08
C ASP A 167 11.82 -4.65 15.34
N PRO A 168 13.01 -5.03 15.82
CA PRO A 168 13.78 -6.14 15.26
C PRO A 168 13.01 -7.46 15.15
N ARG A 169 11.95 -7.64 15.94
CA ARG A 169 11.07 -8.83 15.87
C ARG A 169 10.28 -8.93 14.56
N TYR A 170 10.19 -7.85 13.77
CA TYR A 170 9.66 -7.85 12.42
C TYR A 170 10.71 -8.25 11.37
N HIS A 171 11.99 -8.39 11.79
CA HIS A 171 13.05 -8.85 10.92
C HIS A 171 13.02 -10.38 10.83
N ARG A 172 12.48 -10.90 9.72
CA ARG A 172 12.43 -12.33 9.34
C ARG A 172 12.35 -13.26 10.57
N PRO A 173 11.16 -13.53 11.09
CA PRO A 173 11.02 -14.45 12.18
C PRO A 173 11.66 -15.79 11.80
N SER A 174 12.41 -16.38 12.70
CA SER A 174 12.97 -17.70 12.48
C SER A 174 11.85 -18.70 12.20
N LYS A 175 12.13 -19.75 11.44
CA LYS A 175 11.15 -20.81 11.14
C LYS A 175 10.45 -21.31 12.41
N ARG A 176 11.19 -21.42 13.51
CA ARG A 176 10.68 -21.81 14.83
C ARG A 176 9.64 -20.82 15.39
N GLN A 177 9.86 -19.52 15.21
CA GLN A 177 8.92 -18.47 15.66
C GLN A 177 7.65 -18.48 14.81
N VAL A 178 7.79 -18.68 13.49
CA VAL A 178 6.65 -18.82 12.55
C VAL A 178 5.81 -20.03 12.94
N ASP A 179 6.45 -21.18 13.17
CA ASP A 179 5.76 -22.42 13.52
C ASP A 179 5.08 -22.32 14.90
N ALA A 180 5.72 -21.69 15.89
CA ALA A 180 5.15 -21.47 17.22
C ALA A 180 3.88 -20.59 17.15
N GLN A 181 3.92 -19.46 16.45
CA GLN A 181 2.75 -18.59 16.31
C GLN A 181 1.62 -19.21 15.49
N ARG A 182 1.94 -20.02 14.47
CA ARG A 182 0.95 -20.81 13.76
C ARG A 182 0.26 -21.81 14.71
N GLN A 183 1.00 -22.46 15.58
CA GLN A 183 0.44 -23.40 16.58
C GLN A 183 -0.45 -22.67 17.59
N GLU A 184 -0.03 -21.51 18.10
CA GLU A 184 -0.83 -20.69 19.00
C GLU A 184 -2.15 -20.23 18.36
N ALA A 185 -2.10 -19.75 17.11
CA ALA A 185 -3.28 -19.35 16.36
C ALA A 185 -4.22 -20.53 16.09
N MET A 186 -3.69 -21.74 15.85
CA MET A 186 -4.50 -22.96 15.73
C MET A 186 -5.18 -23.38 17.04
N GLN A 187 -4.50 -23.18 18.17
CA GLN A 187 -5.05 -23.50 19.48
C GLN A 187 -6.16 -22.53 19.90
N GLN A 188 -6.00 -21.22 19.60
CA GLN A 188 -7.02 -20.19 19.91
C GLN A 188 -8.32 -20.43 19.15
N ARG A 189 -8.29 -21.00 17.95
CA ARG A 189 -9.53 -21.37 17.19
C ARG A 189 -10.32 -22.53 17.81
N LYS A 190 -9.71 -23.33 18.73
CA LYS A 190 -10.38 -24.46 19.38
C LYS A 190 -11.11 -24.10 20.68
N ILE A 191 -11.00 -22.85 21.14
CA ILE A 191 -11.68 -22.37 22.33
C ILE A 191 -12.97 -21.67 21.90
N PRO A 192 -14.16 -22.08 22.38
CA PRO A 192 -15.40 -21.39 22.11
C PRO A 192 -15.30 -19.97 22.70
N GLN A 193 -15.75 -18.97 21.94
CA GLN A 193 -15.80 -17.57 22.39
C GLN A 193 -16.68 -17.45 23.64
N LEU A 194 -16.07 -17.21 24.77
CA LEU A 194 -16.72 -16.68 25.97
C LEU A 194 -16.72 -15.15 25.83
N GLU A 195 -17.89 -14.55 26.08
CA GLU A 195 -18.25 -13.16 25.95
C GLU A 195 -17.22 -12.18 26.53
N PRO A 196 -17.05 -10.98 25.96
CA PRO A 196 -16.07 -10.00 26.44
C PRO A 196 -16.65 -9.22 27.64
N THR A 197 -16.23 -9.54 28.82
CA THR A 197 -16.38 -8.66 29.98
C THR A 197 -14.99 -8.10 30.34
N ARG A 198 -14.84 -6.82 30.12
CA ARG A 198 -14.13 -5.80 30.90
C ARG A 198 -13.46 -4.75 30.03
N GLN A 199 -13.91 -3.54 30.26
CA GLN A 199 -13.27 -2.29 29.88
C GLN A 199 -11.82 -2.29 30.33
N ALA A 200 -10.89 -2.10 29.39
CA ALA A 200 -9.50 -1.80 29.70
C ALA A 200 -9.35 -0.28 29.74
N ASP A 201 -8.92 0.23 30.90
CA ASP A 201 -8.55 1.61 31.13
C ASP A 201 -7.59 2.13 30.07
N THR A 202 -8.01 3.21 29.42
CA THR A 202 -7.13 4.00 28.54
C THR A 202 -6.24 4.87 29.41
N THR A 203 -5.07 4.34 29.76
CA THR A 203 -3.98 5.18 30.24
C THR A 203 -3.38 5.95 29.08
N HIS A 204 -3.38 7.28 29.22
CA HIS A 204 -2.84 8.26 28.28
C HIS A 204 -1.45 7.87 27.79
N ALA A 205 -1.35 7.56 26.48
CA ALA A 205 -0.07 7.56 25.80
C ALA A 205 0.36 9.03 25.64
N ASN A 206 1.48 9.40 26.28
CA ASN A 206 2.05 10.73 26.24
C ASN A 206 2.23 11.22 24.81
N SER A 207 1.49 12.24 24.44
CA SER A 207 1.56 12.95 23.14
C SER A 207 2.89 13.70 22.93
N GLU A 208 3.72 13.82 23.95
CA GLU A 208 4.96 14.60 23.92
C GLU A 208 6.13 13.94 23.16
N ARG A 209 6.08 12.63 22.88
CA ARG A 209 7.14 11.94 22.11
C ARG A 209 7.02 12.05 20.59
N LEU A 210 5.91 12.52 20.08
CA LEU A 210 5.68 12.66 18.64
C LEU A 210 6.06 14.05 18.08
N GLN A 211 6.43 15.03 18.95
CA GLN A 211 6.80 16.37 18.52
C GLN A 211 8.27 16.52 18.09
N GLY A 212 9.10 15.50 18.19
CA GLY A 212 10.57 15.63 18.06
C GLY A 212 11.15 15.45 16.65
N GLN A 213 10.40 15.05 15.62
CA GLN A 213 10.96 14.80 14.27
C GLN A 213 10.10 15.30 13.10
N TRP A 214 9.30 16.30 13.33
CA TRP A 214 8.62 16.99 12.24
C TRP A 214 9.63 17.93 11.58
N GLY A 215 10.38 17.43 10.61
CA GLY A 215 11.11 18.29 9.70
C GLY A 215 10.10 19.22 9.03
N GLN A 216 10.22 20.52 9.24
CA GLN A 216 9.42 21.54 8.57
C GLN A 216 9.61 21.38 7.07
N TYR A 217 8.69 20.69 6.41
CA TYR A 217 8.56 20.74 4.98
C TYR A 217 7.77 22.02 4.65
N GLU A 218 8.49 23.13 4.50
CA GLU A 218 7.94 24.30 3.82
C GLU A 218 7.55 23.84 2.42
N LEU A 219 6.26 23.89 2.11
CA LEU A 219 5.72 23.79 0.77
C LEU A 219 6.23 24.99 -0.05
N ARG A 220 7.47 24.93 -0.52
CA ARG A 220 7.96 25.89 -1.51
C ARG A 220 7.26 25.55 -2.83
N GLU A 221 6.41 26.45 -3.27
CA GLU A 221 5.91 26.44 -4.63
C GLU A 221 7.10 26.37 -5.60
N GLY A 222 7.23 25.29 -6.33
CA GLY A 222 8.06 25.23 -7.53
C GLY A 222 9.24 24.27 -7.57
N SER A 223 9.63 23.53 -6.53
CA SER A 223 10.79 22.65 -6.65
C SER A 223 10.73 21.39 -5.80
N GLN A 224 11.05 20.30 -6.46
CA GLN A 224 11.34 18.94 -5.96
C GLN A 224 10.30 18.34 -5.00
N LYS A 225 9.34 17.67 -5.59
CA LYS A 225 8.29 16.88 -4.93
C LYS A 225 8.75 15.51 -4.44
N ILE A 226 9.95 15.08 -4.85
CA ILE A 226 10.55 13.80 -4.46
C ILE A 226 11.36 14.02 -3.18
N PRO A 227 11.11 13.26 -2.10
CA PRO A 227 11.87 13.38 -0.85
C PRO A 227 13.37 13.17 -1.07
N ILE A 228 14.20 13.82 -0.24
CA ILE A 228 15.65 13.59 -0.24
C ILE A 228 15.89 12.09 0.05
N GLY A 229 16.63 11.42 -0.84
CA GLY A 229 16.86 9.96 -0.77
C GLY A 229 15.94 9.13 -1.67
N TRP A 230 14.84 9.69 -2.16
CA TRP A 230 14.00 9.03 -3.16
C TRP A 230 14.53 9.36 -4.55
N ARG A 231 15.20 8.41 -5.19
CA ARG A 231 15.83 8.62 -6.49
C ARG A 231 15.10 7.86 -7.59
N PRO A 232 14.89 8.45 -8.78
CA PRO A 232 14.47 7.71 -9.96
C PRO A 232 15.47 6.58 -10.23
N GLN A 233 14.95 5.38 -10.48
CA GLN A 233 15.80 4.25 -10.81
C GLN A 233 16.26 4.33 -12.27
N PRO A 234 17.51 3.92 -12.59
CA PRO A 234 18.09 4.14 -13.94
C PRO A 234 17.37 3.43 -15.08
N HIS A 235 16.43 2.53 -14.80
CA HIS A 235 15.70 1.75 -15.81
C HIS A 235 14.25 2.17 -15.98
N THR A 236 13.89 3.35 -15.46
CA THR A 236 12.47 3.69 -15.32
C THR A 236 11.77 4.01 -16.62
N LEU A 237 12.46 4.55 -17.62
CA LEU A 237 11.90 4.74 -18.97
C LEU A 237 13.01 5.09 -19.97
N ASP A 238 12.92 4.55 -21.17
CA ASP A 238 13.44 5.23 -22.36
C ASP A 238 12.60 6.50 -22.55
N PRO A 239 13.19 7.72 -22.45
CA PRO A 239 12.46 8.96 -22.57
C PRO A 239 11.93 9.24 -23.97
N ASP A 240 12.05 8.33 -24.92
CA ASP A 240 11.56 8.52 -26.26
C ASP A 240 10.04 8.34 -26.38
N TRP A 241 9.32 9.29 -25.80
CA TRP A 241 7.87 9.42 -25.98
C TRP A 241 7.47 9.99 -27.35
N ARG A 242 8.43 10.23 -28.24
CA ARG A 242 8.18 10.86 -29.55
C ARG A 242 7.29 10.03 -30.48
N GLY A 243 7.11 8.76 -30.21
CA GLY A 243 6.19 7.87 -30.93
C GLY A 243 4.81 7.73 -30.28
N TYR A 244 4.60 8.30 -29.10
CA TYR A 244 3.29 8.30 -28.44
C TYR A 244 2.60 9.62 -28.69
N GLU A 245 1.64 9.63 -29.62
CA GLU A 245 0.71 10.74 -29.75
C GLU A 245 0.01 10.97 -28.42
N SER A 246 -0.02 12.22 -27.96
CA SER A 246 -0.53 12.65 -26.66
C SER A 246 -2.04 12.44 -26.46
N GLN A 247 -2.72 11.98 -27.49
CA GLN A 247 -4.12 11.57 -27.42
C GLN A 247 -4.28 10.21 -28.11
N PRO A 248 -4.66 9.14 -27.38
CA PRO A 248 -5.22 8.00 -28.05
C PRO A 248 -6.41 8.53 -28.86
N THR A 249 -6.47 8.19 -30.13
CA THR A 249 -7.63 8.45 -31.00
C THR A 249 -8.84 7.74 -30.39
N LEU A 250 -9.38 8.30 -29.33
CA LEU A 250 -10.64 7.90 -28.72
C LEU A 250 -11.75 8.48 -29.57
N CYS A 251 -11.85 7.99 -30.80
CA CYS A 251 -12.99 8.30 -31.65
C CYS A 251 -14.26 7.80 -30.97
N ARG A 252 -15.26 8.65 -30.87
CA ARG A 252 -16.62 8.31 -30.40
C ARG A 252 -17.28 7.14 -31.17
N GLY A 253 -16.63 6.64 -32.24
CA GLY A 253 -17.09 5.57 -33.10
C GLY A 253 -16.70 4.14 -32.69
N ASP A 254 -15.86 3.93 -31.68
CA ASP A 254 -15.40 2.58 -31.29
C ASP A 254 -16.40 1.86 -30.38
N ALA A 255 -17.69 1.83 -30.79
CA ALA A 255 -18.77 1.12 -30.12
C ALA A 255 -18.59 -0.41 -30.12
N GLY A 256 -17.47 -0.94 -30.64
CA GLY A 256 -17.21 -2.37 -30.79
C GLY A 256 -16.12 -2.99 -29.93
N LEU A 257 -15.40 -2.22 -29.11
CA LEU A 257 -14.36 -2.79 -28.25
C LEU A 257 -14.99 -3.45 -27.02
N SER A 258 -14.98 -4.78 -27.00
CA SER A 258 -15.37 -5.59 -25.84
C SER A 258 -14.68 -5.07 -24.57
N ASN A 259 -15.45 -4.85 -23.51
CA ASN A 259 -14.97 -4.38 -22.21
C ASN A 259 -14.29 -2.99 -22.19
N ARG A 260 -14.55 -2.09 -23.14
CA ARG A 260 -13.93 -0.76 -23.20
C ARG A 260 -14.04 0.01 -21.88
N VAL A 261 -15.22 0.05 -21.26
CA VAL A 261 -15.46 0.75 -20.00
C VAL A 261 -14.62 0.14 -18.86
N ALA A 262 -14.59 -1.19 -18.77
CA ALA A 262 -13.79 -1.90 -17.76
C ALA A 262 -12.27 -1.64 -17.97
N ARG A 263 -11.80 -1.63 -19.23
CA ARG A 263 -10.39 -1.32 -19.55
C ARG A 263 -10.01 0.10 -19.16
N LEU A 264 -10.83 1.08 -19.51
CA LEU A 264 -10.57 2.49 -19.15
C LEU A 264 -10.60 2.70 -17.65
N LYS A 265 -11.55 2.08 -16.94
CA LYS A 265 -11.61 2.11 -15.48
C LYS A 265 -10.37 1.49 -14.86
N ALA A 266 -9.97 0.30 -15.33
CA ALA A 266 -8.79 -0.40 -14.80
C ALA A 266 -7.50 0.40 -15.04
N LEU A 267 -7.30 0.94 -16.26
CA LEU A 267 -6.14 1.79 -16.57
C LEU A 267 -6.14 3.11 -15.79
N GLY A 268 -7.32 3.71 -15.59
CA GLY A 268 -7.45 4.95 -14.83
C GLY A 268 -7.11 4.78 -13.35
N ASN A 269 -7.45 3.63 -12.78
CA ASN A 269 -7.23 3.32 -11.36
C ASN A 269 -5.86 2.70 -11.08
N THR A 270 -5.18 2.12 -12.07
CA THR A 270 -3.87 1.50 -11.84
C THR A 270 -2.80 2.54 -11.54
N ILE A 271 -1.81 2.16 -10.78
CA ILE A 271 -0.60 2.97 -10.59
C ILE A 271 0.21 3.00 -11.89
N CYS A 272 1.04 4.04 -12.05
CA CYS A 272 2.10 4.03 -13.06
C CYS A 272 3.25 3.19 -12.52
N PRO A 273 3.61 2.04 -13.12
CA PRO A 273 4.63 1.15 -12.55
C PRO A 273 5.98 1.85 -12.35
N GLN A 274 6.37 2.73 -13.28
CA GLN A 274 7.62 3.47 -13.21
C GLN A 274 7.66 4.40 -11.98
N THR A 275 6.54 5.03 -11.61
CA THR A 275 6.51 5.86 -10.38
C THR A 275 6.66 5.01 -9.13
N ALA A 276 6.15 3.78 -9.13
CA ALA A 276 6.27 2.86 -8.01
C ALA A 276 7.70 2.34 -7.81
N THR A 277 8.56 2.34 -8.86
CA THR A 277 9.96 1.92 -8.70
C THR A 277 10.74 2.84 -7.76
N ILE A 278 10.36 4.13 -7.64
CA ILE A 278 11.02 5.09 -6.74
C ILE A 278 10.86 4.66 -5.27
N PRO A 279 9.64 4.54 -4.72
CA PRO A 279 9.47 4.10 -3.33
C PRO A 279 9.92 2.64 -3.11
N LEU A 280 9.78 1.75 -4.09
CA LEU A 280 10.32 0.39 -4.00
C LEU A 280 11.85 0.37 -3.93
N GLY A 281 12.53 1.25 -4.69
CA GLY A 281 13.98 1.44 -4.58
C GLY A 281 14.39 1.93 -3.20
N ARG A 282 13.64 2.89 -2.64
CA ARG A 282 13.85 3.38 -1.28
C ARG A 282 13.67 2.28 -0.23
N ILE A 283 12.69 1.39 -0.40
CA ILE A 283 12.51 0.23 0.49
C ILE A 283 13.74 -0.68 0.47
N LYS A 284 14.37 -0.91 -0.69
CA LYS A 284 15.62 -1.70 -0.76
C LYS A 284 16.76 -1.03 0.00
N GLU A 285 16.90 0.29 -0.06
CA GLU A 285 17.88 1.05 0.71
C GLU A 285 17.62 0.92 2.22
N LEU A 286 16.37 1.14 2.64
CA LEU A 286 15.96 0.99 4.04
C LEU A 286 16.20 -0.43 4.55
N ASP A 287 15.94 -1.44 3.73
CA ASP A 287 16.18 -2.83 4.09
C ASP A 287 17.65 -3.10 4.44
N VAL A 288 18.57 -2.55 3.66
CA VAL A 288 20.01 -2.63 3.95
C VAL A 288 20.37 -1.88 5.23
N LEU A 289 19.86 -0.66 5.40
CA LEU A 289 20.15 0.16 6.58
C LEU A 289 19.65 -0.47 7.89
N LEU A 290 18.44 -1.05 7.86
CA LEU A 290 17.83 -1.68 9.03
C LEU A 290 18.44 -3.05 9.39
N GLN A 291 19.20 -3.69 8.49
CA GLN A 291 19.91 -4.94 8.77
C GLN A 291 21.25 -4.71 9.47
N HIS A 292 21.77 -3.48 9.43
CA HIS A 292 23.10 -3.15 9.99
C HIS A 292 23.02 -2.38 11.33
N ASN A 293 21.81 -2.08 11.81
CA ASN A 293 21.53 -1.50 13.13
C ASN A 293 20.89 -2.53 14.05
#